data_eb5987b02488f4f5e19336f9669ee7ba
#
_entry.id   eb5987b02488f4f5e19336f9669ee7ba
#
_cell.length_a   1.000
_cell.length_b   1.000
_cell.length_c   1.000
_cell.angle_alpha   90.00
_cell.angle_beta   90.00
_cell.angle_gamma   90.00
#
_symmetry.space_group_name_H-M   'P 1'
#
loop_
_entity.id
_entity.type
_entity.pdbx_description
1 polymer ?
#
loop_
_entity_poly.entity_id
_entity_poly.type
_entity_poly.pdbx_seq_one_letter_code
_entity_poly.pdbx_strand_id
1 'polypeptide(L)'
;MRTIPILLITLLAGACGRKTPAPETVRPVKVTTAAGAGIIDKDFAGMATPDDAVNLAFKVAGKVLDVPVAQGQSVKKGALLAELDPRDIELQVAATRSAFEEARSQQQRMQRLVEHEAVSRQEAEAASTRYAQARSTYENTLDLLKDTRLRAPFAGVVERKYVDNFERVQAGQSILRLVNPVTTTVQFTLPETGLSLLRDSSTRFTVEFDNYRGAAIPARLKEYVETSSDASGFPVSLTLENPDPARYRISPGMSCTITMQSADPVPDAVSLPVSAVYAPAEGGTYVWIVGADDRVTRREVKPGELFGRDRVVIDSGVAPGDRVVTAGVYQLREGERVRILR
;
A
#
# COMPACT_ATOMS: atom_id res chain seq x y z
N MET A 1 24.33 78.19 -79.80
CA MET A 1 25.82 78.11 -79.90
C MET A 1 26.37 77.01 -79.06
N ARG A 2 27.06 76.10 -79.74
CA ARG A 2 28.10 75.16 -79.30
C ARG A 2 27.77 74.22 -78.05
N THR A 3 27.36 72.99 -78.26
CA THR A 3 28.08 71.75 -78.59
C THR A 3 29.17 71.37 -77.60
N ILE A 4 29.06 70.17 -77.00
CA ILE A 4 30.06 69.07 -77.09
C ILE A 4 29.58 67.90 -76.26
N PRO A 5 29.59 66.65 -76.74
CA PRO A 5 29.17 65.47 -75.99
C PRO A 5 30.39 64.86 -75.28
N ILE A 6 30.21 64.34 -74.15
CA ILE A 6 31.17 63.47 -73.47
C ILE A 6 30.64 62.04 -73.36
N LEU A 7 31.30 61.17 -74.02
CA LEU A 7 31.15 59.73 -74.10
C LEU A 7 31.69 59.13 -72.79
N LEU A 8 30.84 58.48 -71.97
CA LEU A 8 31.28 57.78 -70.77
C LEU A 8 31.08 56.25 -70.96
N ILE A 9 32.18 55.58 -71.08
CA ILE A 9 32.32 54.14 -71.24
C ILE A 9 32.05 53.52 -69.87
N THR A 10 30.96 52.72 -69.70
CA THR A 10 30.69 51.91 -68.53
C THR A 10 31.32 50.54 -68.67
N LEU A 11 32.33 50.30 -67.82
CA LEU A 11 33.02 49.02 -67.65
C LEU A 11 32.19 48.16 -66.76
N LEU A 12 31.50 47.11 -67.23
CA LEU A 12 30.84 46.09 -66.42
C LEU A 12 31.89 45.16 -65.91
N ALA A 13 32.25 45.30 -64.58
CA ALA A 13 32.98 44.33 -63.89
C ALA A 13 32.00 43.30 -63.27
N GLY A 14 31.89 42.12 -63.86
CA GLY A 14 31.19 40.97 -63.30
C GLY A 14 31.91 40.42 -62.10
N ALA A 15 31.43 40.78 -60.89
CA ALA A 15 31.84 40.16 -59.66
C ALA A 15 31.04 38.90 -59.41
N CYS A 16 31.52 37.74 -59.86
CA CYS A 16 31.09 36.43 -59.35
C CYS A 16 31.46 36.30 -57.86
N GLY A 17 30.56 36.70 -56.96
CA GLY A 17 30.65 36.42 -55.54
C GLY A 17 30.55 34.90 -55.31
N ARG A 18 31.66 34.21 -55.15
CA ARG A 18 31.71 32.90 -54.51
C ARG A 18 31.11 33.07 -53.11
N LYS A 19 29.90 32.54 -52.87
CA LYS A 19 29.39 32.32 -51.52
C LYS A 19 30.35 31.38 -50.81
N THR A 20 31.22 31.93 -49.99
CA THR A 20 31.98 31.15 -49.00
C THR A 20 30.95 30.41 -48.13
N PRO A 21 31.00 29.09 -48.01
CA PRO A 21 30.10 28.39 -47.09
C PRO A 21 30.34 28.98 -45.70
N ALA A 22 29.26 29.39 -45.04
CA ALA A 22 29.33 29.82 -43.64
C ALA A 22 30.02 28.74 -42.81
N PRO A 23 30.90 29.11 -41.87
CA PRO A 23 31.57 28.13 -41.05
C PRO A 23 30.52 27.24 -40.38
N GLU A 24 30.64 25.94 -40.58
CA GLU A 24 29.74 24.93 -39.99
C GLU A 24 29.88 25.05 -38.48
N THR A 25 28.90 25.66 -37.80
CA THR A 25 28.90 25.84 -36.36
C THR A 25 28.64 24.50 -35.70
N VAL A 26 29.68 23.82 -35.23
CA VAL A 26 29.58 22.54 -34.51
C VAL A 26 29.10 22.82 -33.10
N ARG A 27 27.86 22.51 -32.82
CA ARG A 27 27.25 22.73 -31.49
C ARG A 27 27.64 21.62 -30.48
N PRO A 28 27.99 22.01 -29.26
CA PRO A 28 28.22 21.01 -28.20
C PRO A 28 26.88 20.46 -27.71
N VAL A 29 26.73 19.15 -27.62
CA VAL A 29 25.55 18.44 -27.14
C VAL A 29 25.93 17.37 -26.11
N LYS A 30 25.05 17.11 -25.13
CA LYS A 30 25.14 15.91 -24.31
C LYS A 30 24.32 14.81 -24.97
N VAL A 31 24.86 13.60 -24.93
CA VAL A 31 24.25 12.43 -25.56
C VAL A 31 24.12 11.32 -24.53
N THR A 32 23.03 10.58 -24.56
CA THR A 32 22.83 9.32 -23.85
C THR A 32 22.62 8.19 -24.82
N THR A 33 23.04 6.99 -24.46
CA THR A 33 22.70 5.80 -25.24
C THR A 33 21.32 5.33 -24.81
N ALA A 34 20.45 5.10 -25.77
CA ALA A 34 19.12 4.57 -25.53
C ALA A 34 19.24 3.15 -24.94
N ALA A 35 18.86 2.97 -23.72
CA ALA A 35 18.81 1.68 -23.06
C ALA A 35 17.41 1.09 -23.15
N GLY A 36 17.31 -0.22 -23.34
CA GLY A 36 16.03 -0.91 -23.23
C GLY A 36 15.36 -0.57 -21.87
N ALA A 37 14.07 -0.37 -21.86
CA ALA A 37 13.31 -0.06 -20.67
C ALA A 37 13.07 -1.31 -19.78
N GLY A 38 14.02 -2.21 -19.70
CA GLY A 38 13.89 -3.57 -19.19
C GLY A 38 13.32 -3.74 -17.78
N ILE A 39 13.35 -2.71 -16.92
CA ILE A 39 12.71 -2.70 -15.60
C ILE A 39 12.09 -1.33 -15.39
N ILE A 40 10.80 -1.29 -15.12
CA ILE A 40 10.07 -0.06 -14.81
C ILE A 40 9.92 0.02 -13.30
N ASP A 41 10.40 1.11 -12.71
CA ASP A 41 10.20 1.44 -11.30
C ASP A 41 9.02 2.41 -11.19
N LYS A 42 7.97 2.01 -10.47
CA LYS A 42 6.82 2.87 -10.15
C LYS A 42 6.75 3.06 -8.64
N ASP A 43 6.74 4.32 -8.22
CA ASP A 43 6.67 4.69 -6.82
C ASP A 43 5.23 5.00 -6.41
N PHE A 44 4.81 4.42 -5.29
CA PHE A 44 3.50 4.63 -4.69
C PHE A 44 3.64 5.07 -3.25
N ALA A 45 2.81 6.02 -2.83
CA ALA A 45 2.68 6.35 -1.42
C ALA A 45 1.90 5.25 -0.69
N GLY A 46 2.44 4.81 0.44
CA GLY A 46 1.83 3.78 1.26
C GLY A 46 1.94 4.08 2.75
N MET A 47 1.34 3.21 3.53
CA MET A 47 1.32 3.32 4.99
C MET A 47 1.41 1.94 5.64
N ALA A 48 2.14 1.85 6.75
CA ALA A 48 2.13 0.66 7.58
C ALA A 48 0.75 0.46 8.22
N THR A 49 0.20 -0.73 8.09
CA THR A 49 -1.08 -1.12 8.70
C THR A 49 -0.86 -2.20 9.75
N PRO A 50 -1.65 -2.24 10.84
CA PRO A 50 -1.45 -3.25 11.88
C PRO A 50 -1.73 -4.65 11.32
N ASP A 51 -0.88 -5.62 11.67
CA ASP A 51 -1.11 -7.03 11.34
C ASP A 51 -2.32 -7.59 12.08
N ASP A 52 -2.46 -7.21 13.35
CA ASP A 52 -3.58 -7.55 14.22
C ASP A 52 -4.22 -6.25 14.72
N ALA A 53 -5.50 -6.07 14.44
CA ALA A 53 -6.32 -4.99 14.97
C ALA A 53 -7.73 -5.52 15.24
N VAL A 54 -8.27 -5.26 16.41
CA VAL A 54 -9.59 -5.72 16.80
C VAL A 54 -10.35 -4.65 17.57
N ASN A 55 -11.61 -4.43 17.21
CA ASN A 55 -12.55 -3.69 18.03
C ASN A 55 -13.14 -4.66 19.05
N LEU A 56 -12.89 -4.42 20.31
CA LEU A 56 -13.36 -5.25 21.40
C LEU A 56 -14.70 -4.73 21.90
N ALA A 57 -15.62 -5.64 22.12
CA ALA A 57 -16.98 -5.38 22.55
C ALA A 57 -17.39 -6.40 23.63
N PHE A 58 -18.31 -6.00 24.52
CA PHE A 58 -18.95 -6.96 25.40
C PHE A 58 -19.97 -7.79 24.64
N LYS A 59 -20.13 -9.07 25.03
CA LYS A 59 -21.18 -9.93 24.47
C LYS A 59 -22.53 -9.70 25.13
N VAL A 60 -22.54 -9.03 26.30
CA VAL A 60 -23.73 -8.70 27.09
C VAL A 60 -23.88 -7.20 27.24
N ALA A 61 -25.11 -6.73 27.37
CA ALA A 61 -25.38 -5.33 27.65
C ALA A 61 -25.27 -5.06 29.17
N GLY A 62 -24.82 -3.85 29.52
CA GLY A 62 -24.69 -3.49 30.92
C GLY A 62 -24.18 -2.07 31.13
N LYS A 63 -24.03 -1.68 32.40
CA LYS A 63 -23.35 -0.44 32.78
C LYS A 63 -21.87 -0.71 32.95
N VAL A 64 -21.02 0.06 32.29
CA VAL A 64 -19.57 -0.01 32.46
C VAL A 64 -19.22 0.41 33.90
N LEU A 65 -18.58 -0.48 34.62
CA LEU A 65 -18.12 -0.19 36.00
C LEU A 65 -16.78 0.56 35.92
N ASP A 66 -15.84 0.02 35.17
CA ASP A 66 -14.50 0.59 35.02
C ASP A 66 -13.84 0.18 33.72
N VAL A 67 -12.98 1.08 33.20
CA VAL A 67 -12.07 0.87 32.06
C VAL A 67 -10.66 1.21 32.54
N PRO A 68 -9.94 0.26 33.18
CA PRO A 68 -8.68 0.49 33.87
C PRO A 68 -7.48 0.72 32.93
N VAL A 69 -7.74 0.94 31.64
CA VAL A 69 -6.70 1.15 30.63
C VAL A 69 -6.85 2.51 29.98
N ALA A 70 -5.70 3.13 29.65
CA ALA A 70 -5.63 4.39 28.93
C ALA A 70 -5.29 4.18 27.44
N GLN A 71 -5.68 5.14 26.61
CA GLN A 71 -5.25 5.19 25.21
C GLN A 71 -3.71 5.31 25.15
N GLY A 72 -3.07 4.55 24.26
CA GLY A 72 -1.62 4.43 24.16
C GLY A 72 -0.98 3.43 25.14
N GLN A 73 -1.75 2.86 26.08
CA GLN A 73 -1.23 1.90 27.05
C GLN A 73 -0.97 0.54 26.42
N SER A 74 0.21 -0.04 26.69
CA SER A 74 0.53 -1.41 26.32
C SER A 74 -0.08 -2.40 27.31
N VAL A 75 -0.70 -3.46 26.79
CA VAL A 75 -1.35 -4.51 27.58
C VAL A 75 -0.86 -5.89 27.16
N LYS A 76 -0.84 -6.83 28.11
CA LYS A 76 -0.52 -8.23 27.84
C LYS A 76 -1.78 -9.01 27.48
N LYS A 77 -1.63 -10.14 26.76
CA LYS A 77 -2.72 -11.09 26.53
C LYS A 77 -3.39 -11.48 27.85
N GLY A 78 -4.72 -11.45 27.92
CA GLY A 78 -5.53 -11.77 29.09
C GLY A 78 -5.71 -10.61 30.07
N ALA A 79 -5.03 -9.46 29.91
CA ALA A 79 -5.22 -8.28 30.76
C ALA A 79 -6.68 -7.82 30.74
N LEU A 80 -7.19 -7.37 31.92
CA LEU A 80 -8.52 -6.77 32.02
C LEU A 80 -8.50 -5.39 31.34
N LEU A 81 -9.43 -5.16 30.41
CA LEU A 81 -9.53 -3.93 29.65
C LEU A 81 -10.73 -3.09 30.04
N ALA A 82 -11.84 -3.76 30.35
CA ALA A 82 -13.06 -3.12 30.84
C ALA A 82 -13.89 -4.15 31.63
N GLU A 83 -14.72 -3.66 32.52
CA GLU A 83 -15.63 -4.46 33.31
C GLU A 83 -17.03 -3.82 33.37
N LEU A 84 -18.06 -4.63 33.19
CA LEU A 84 -19.45 -4.22 33.46
C LEU A 84 -19.78 -4.42 34.91
N ASP A 85 -20.81 -3.74 35.41
CA ASP A 85 -21.37 -3.97 36.73
C ASP A 85 -21.95 -5.41 36.79
N PRO A 86 -21.37 -6.32 37.57
CA PRO A 86 -21.73 -7.72 37.54
C PRO A 86 -22.90 -8.08 38.48
N ARG A 87 -23.37 -7.14 39.31
CA ARG A 87 -24.28 -7.42 40.44
C ARG A 87 -25.55 -8.19 40.08
N ASP A 88 -26.21 -7.80 38.99
CA ASP A 88 -27.44 -8.47 38.57
C ASP A 88 -27.16 -9.90 38.09
N ILE A 89 -26.06 -10.10 37.38
CA ILE A 89 -25.65 -11.42 36.90
C ILE A 89 -25.15 -12.29 38.03
N GLU A 90 -24.47 -11.74 39.05
CA GLU A 90 -24.04 -12.47 40.25
C GLU A 90 -25.23 -13.00 41.05
N LEU A 91 -26.30 -12.20 41.19
CA LEU A 91 -27.55 -12.65 41.79
C LEU A 91 -28.19 -13.79 40.98
N GLN A 92 -28.18 -13.70 39.65
CA GLN A 92 -28.67 -14.77 38.81
C GLN A 92 -27.81 -16.04 38.89
N VAL A 93 -26.48 -15.92 38.99
CA VAL A 93 -25.57 -17.05 39.27
C VAL A 93 -25.90 -17.71 40.58
N ALA A 94 -26.13 -16.95 41.64
CA ALA A 94 -26.48 -17.49 42.94
C ALA A 94 -27.80 -18.29 42.91
N ALA A 95 -28.82 -17.76 42.21
CA ALA A 95 -30.12 -18.44 42.05
C ALA A 95 -30.00 -19.73 41.22
N THR A 96 -29.32 -19.70 40.10
CA THR A 96 -29.14 -20.88 39.21
C THR A 96 -28.24 -21.93 39.87
N ARG A 97 -27.27 -21.52 40.66
CA ARG A 97 -26.42 -22.42 41.49
C ARG A 97 -27.27 -23.20 42.50
N SER A 98 -28.16 -22.52 43.22
CA SER A 98 -29.04 -23.19 44.21
C SER A 98 -29.94 -24.24 43.54
N ALA A 99 -30.53 -23.92 42.39
CA ALA A 99 -31.32 -24.84 41.57
C ALA A 99 -30.52 -26.04 41.04
N PHE A 100 -29.28 -25.80 40.63
CA PHE A 100 -28.35 -26.85 40.23
C PHE A 100 -27.97 -27.80 41.37
N GLU A 101 -27.67 -27.26 42.55
CA GLU A 101 -27.31 -28.05 43.75
C GLU A 101 -28.48 -28.89 44.23
N GLU A 102 -29.72 -28.34 44.21
CA GLU A 102 -30.95 -29.07 44.50
C GLU A 102 -31.13 -30.23 43.52
N ALA A 103 -31.12 -29.96 42.22
CA ALA A 103 -31.33 -30.98 41.20
C ALA A 103 -30.24 -32.07 41.25
N ARG A 104 -29.00 -31.70 41.55
CA ARG A 104 -27.88 -32.63 41.76
C ARG A 104 -28.14 -33.55 42.95
N SER A 105 -28.57 -33.01 44.06
CA SER A 105 -28.89 -33.79 45.30
C SER A 105 -30.03 -34.77 45.03
N GLN A 106 -31.08 -34.31 44.33
CA GLN A 106 -32.22 -35.14 43.95
C GLN A 106 -31.82 -36.26 42.99
N GLN A 107 -31.04 -35.97 41.96
CA GLN A 107 -30.53 -36.95 41.02
C GLN A 107 -29.70 -38.04 41.73
N GLN A 108 -28.78 -37.65 42.62
CA GLN A 108 -27.95 -38.58 43.36
C GLN A 108 -28.78 -39.47 44.33
N ARG A 109 -29.86 -38.94 44.90
CA ARG A 109 -30.78 -39.65 45.73
C ARG A 109 -31.57 -40.69 44.94
N MET A 110 -32.14 -40.27 43.79
CA MET A 110 -32.89 -41.17 42.92
C MET A 110 -32.02 -42.28 42.35
N GLN A 111 -30.77 -41.97 41.99
CA GLN A 111 -29.80 -42.97 41.51
C GLN A 111 -29.56 -44.08 42.57
N ARG A 112 -29.35 -43.71 43.81
CA ARG A 112 -29.19 -44.68 44.94
C ARG A 112 -30.45 -45.50 45.20
N LEU A 113 -31.64 -44.88 45.07
CA LEU A 113 -32.91 -45.58 45.31
C LEU A 113 -33.23 -46.58 44.18
N VAL A 114 -32.84 -46.30 42.92
CA VAL A 114 -32.96 -47.24 41.79
C VAL A 114 -32.08 -48.46 41.99
N GLU A 115 -30.87 -48.28 42.53
CA GLU A 115 -29.94 -49.37 42.81
C GLU A 115 -30.50 -50.34 43.84
N HIS A 116 -31.42 -49.87 44.70
CA HIS A 116 -32.15 -50.68 45.69
C HIS A 116 -33.59 -50.99 45.25
N GLU A 117 -33.94 -50.80 43.97
CA GLU A 117 -35.29 -51.05 43.42
C GLU A 117 -36.43 -50.29 44.14
N ALA A 118 -36.10 -49.21 44.87
CA ALA A 118 -37.04 -48.45 45.65
C ALA A 118 -37.81 -47.38 44.89
N VAL A 119 -37.43 -47.07 43.64
CA VAL A 119 -38.09 -46.13 42.70
C VAL A 119 -38.01 -46.67 41.28
N SER A 120 -38.88 -46.19 40.40
CA SER A 120 -38.87 -46.58 38.98
C SER A 120 -37.68 -46.00 38.23
N ARG A 121 -37.23 -46.67 37.20
CA ARG A 121 -36.18 -46.13 36.30
C ARG A 121 -36.61 -44.80 35.67
N GLN A 122 -37.89 -44.66 35.32
CA GLN A 122 -38.45 -43.46 34.76
C GLN A 122 -38.29 -42.25 35.72
N GLU A 123 -38.48 -42.43 37.02
CA GLU A 123 -38.27 -41.35 38.04
C GLU A 123 -36.82 -40.97 38.15
N ALA A 124 -35.88 -41.92 38.09
CA ALA A 124 -34.45 -41.62 38.09
C ALA A 124 -33.99 -40.94 36.82
N GLU A 125 -34.51 -41.33 35.66
CA GLU A 125 -34.27 -40.66 34.38
C GLU A 125 -34.82 -39.22 34.36
N ALA A 126 -36.02 -39.01 34.92
CA ALA A 126 -36.60 -37.67 35.06
C ALA A 126 -35.73 -36.77 35.97
N ALA A 127 -35.21 -37.30 37.07
CA ALA A 127 -34.30 -36.58 37.96
C ALA A 127 -32.95 -36.27 37.27
N SER A 128 -32.42 -37.19 36.47
CA SER A 128 -31.20 -36.99 35.65
C SER A 128 -31.39 -35.90 34.59
N THR A 129 -32.55 -35.86 33.94
CA THR A 129 -32.90 -34.84 32.95
C THR A 129 -32.98 -33.45 33.59
N ARG A 130 -33.65 -33.34 34.77
CA ARG A 130 -33.73 -32.06 35.53
C ARG A 130 -32.35 -31.57 35.98
N TYR A 131 -31.48 -32.48 36.44
CA TYR A 131 -30.12 -32.15 36.76
C TYR A 131 -29.35 -31.62 35.56
N ALA A 132 -29.42 -32.29 34.40
CA ALA A 132 -28.75 -31.86 33.19
C ALA A 132 -29.23 -30.44 32.72
N GLN A 133 -30.53 -30.18 32.83
CA GLN A 133 -31.13 -28.87 32.53
C GLN A 133 -30.65 -27.78 33.48
N ALA A 134 -30.70 -28.04 34.83
CA ALA A 134 -30.26 -27.08 35.82
C ALA A 134 -28.77 -26.79 35.73
N ARG A 135 -27.95 -27.82 35.41
CA ARG A 135 -26.52 -27.69 35.14
C ARG A 135 -26.24 -26.77 33.97
N SER A 136 -26.90 -27.02 32.83
CA SER A 136 -26.76 -26.21 31.60
C SER A 136 -27.12 -24.73 31.87
N THR A 137 -28.22 -24.47 32.60
CA THR A 137 -28.63 -23.12 32.99
C THR A 137 -27.60 -22.43 33.85
N TYR A 138 -27.05 -23.13 34.86
CA TYR A 138 -26.03 -22.60 35.77
C TYR A 138 -24.72 -22.29 34.97
N GLU A 139 -24.25 -23.23 34.14
CA GLU A 139 -23.04 -23.04 33.34
C GLU A 139 -23.21 -21.85 32.40
N ASN A 140 -24.37 -21.70 31.72
CA ASN A 140 -24.66 -20.55 30.85
C ASN A 140 -24.62 -19.22 31.66
N THR A 141 -25.15 -19.19 32.89
CA THR A 141 -25.13 -17.96 33.69
C THR A 141 -23.70 -17.63 34.18
N LEU A 142 -22.85 -18.65 34.43
CA LEU A 142 -21.42 -18.44 34.70
C LEU A 142 -20.70 -17.84 33.49
N ASP A 143 -21.04 -18.25 32.26
CA ASP A 143 -20.45 -17.69 31.07
C ASP A 143 -20.88 -16.24 30.86
N LEU A 144 -22.14 -15.90 31.13
CA LEU A 144 -22.60 -14.50 31.16
C LEU A 144 -21.79 -13.64 32.12
N LEU A 145 -21.49 -14.20 33.34
CA LEU A 145 -20.65 -13.50 34.32
C LEU A 145 -19.21 -13.31 33.82
N LYS A 146 -18.64 -14.28 33.14
CA LYS A 146 -17.32 -14.12 32.50
C LYS A 146 -17.35 -13.04 31.41
N ASP A 147 -18.44 -12.98 30.63
CA ASP A 147 -18.64 -12.03 29.55
C ASP A 147 -18.85 -10.58 30.05
N THR A 148 -19.01 -10.33 31.35
CA THR A 148 -18.93 -8.99 31.96
C THR A 148 -17.50 -8.43 32.00
N ARG A 149 -16.49 -9.26 31.79
CA ARG A 149 -15.09 -8.86 31.83
C ARG A 149 -14.45 -8.94 30.46
N LEU A 150 -14.12 -7.79 29.90
CA LEU A 150 -13.45 -7.69 28.61
C LEU A 150 -11.95 -7.83 28.79
N ARG A 151 -11.36 -8.84 28.17
CA ARG A 151 -9.93 -9.15 28.26
C ARG A 151 -9.23 -9.07 26.92
N ALA A 152 -7.96 -8.71 26.93
CA ALA A 152 -7.12 -8.64 25.74
C ALA A 152 -6.90 -10.03 25.11
N PRO A 153 -7.28 -10.24 23.84
CA PRO A 153 -7.06 -11.52 23.13
C PRO A 153 -5.60 -11.76 22.78
N PHE A 154 -4.81 -10.71 22.62
CA PHE A 154 -3.37 -10.72 22.36
C PHE A 154 -2.68 -9.57 23.10
N ALA A 155 -1.35 -9.58 23.14
CA ALA A 155 -0.57 -8.46 23.68
C ALA A 155 -0.53 -7.33 22.65
N GLY A 156 -0.88 -6.10 23.06
CA GLY A 156 -0.97 -4.99 22.12
C GLY A 156 -1.01 -3.63 22.82
N VAL A 157 -1.38 -2.60 22.06
CA VAL A 157 -1.57 -1.23 22.53
C VAL A 157 -3.03 -0.83 22.32
N VAL A 158 -3.61 -0.16 23.31
CA VAL A 158 -4.95 0.42 23.22
C VAL A 158 -4.87 1.63 22.28
N GLU A 159 -5.31 1.46 21.03
CA GLU A 159 -5.28 2.54 20.05
C GLU A 159 -6.34 3.60 20.34
N ARG A 160 -7.54 3.17 20.69
CA ARG A 160 -8.67 4.06 20.99
C ARG A 160 -9.61 3.47 22.02
N LYS A 161 -10.15 4.34 22.87
CA LYS A 161 -11.25 4.06 23.81
C LYS A 161 -12.51 4.78 23.28
N TYR A 162 -13.65 4.08 23.22
CA TYR A 162 -14.90 4.59 22.67
C TYR A 162 -15.95 4.89 23.74
N VAL A 163 -15.73 4.43 24.99
CA VAL A 163 -16.69 4.57 26.07
C VAL A 163 -16.00 5.01 27.35
N ASP A 164 -16.73 5.67 28.22
CA ASP A 164 -16.24 6.09 29.54
C ASP A 164 -16.85 5.26 30.67
N ASN A 165 -16.27 5.40 31.88
CA ASN A 165 -16.78 4.75 33.07
C ASN A 165 -18.22 5.21 33.34
N PHE A 166 -19.06 4.28 33.84
CA PHE A 166 -20.48 4.47 34.16
C PHE A 166 -21.42 4.67 32.99
N GLU A 167 -20.94 4.60 31.76
CA GLU A 167 -21.78 4.60 30.55
C GLU A 167 -22.52 3.27 30.39
N ARG A 168 -23.71 3.29 29.79
CA ARG A 168 -24.46 2.09 29.46
C ARG A 168 -24.18 1.67 28.03
N VAL A 169 -23.79 0.38 27.86
CA VAL A 169 -23.41 -0.18 26.57
C VAL A 169 -24.31 -1.33 26.16
N GLN A 170 -24.46 -1.53 24.84
CA GLN A 170 -25.18 -2.65 24.26
C GLN A 170 -24.22 -3.81 23.94
N ALA A 171 -24.78 -5.02 23.81
CA ALA A 171 -24.01 -6.15 23.30
C ALA A 171 -23.52 -5.85 21.88
N GLY A 172 -22.23 -6.11 21.62
CA GLY A 172 -21.59 -5.83 20.33
C GLY A 172 -21.14 -4.38 20.11
N GLN A 173 -21.46 -3.45 21.02
CA GLN A 173 -20.97 -2.08 20.96
C GLN A 173 -19.44 -2.04 21.19
N SER A 174 -18.69 -1.39 20.30
CA SER A 174 -17.25 -1.26 20.43
C SER A 174 -16.86 -0.45 21.67
N ILE A 175 -16.04 -1.04 22.54
CA ILE A 175 -15.55 -0.45 23.80
C ILE A 175 -14.19 0.19 23.60
N LEU A 176 -13.29 -0.55 22.98
CA LEU A 176 -11.94 -0.08 22.66
C LEU A 176 -11.39 -0.81 21.44
N ARG A 177 -10.37 -0.21 20.82
CA ARG A 177 -9.59 -0.83 19.74
C ARG A 177 -8.21 -1.20 20.25
N LEU A 178 -7.86 -2.47 20.09
CA LEU A 178 -6.57 -3.03 20.44
C LEU A 178 -5.80 -3.34 19.16
N VAL A 179 -4.54 -2.91 19.06
CA VAL A 179 -3.67 -3.12 17.91
C VAL A 179 -2.33 -3.71 18.32
N ASN A 180 -1.74 -4.49 17.43
CA ASN A 180 -0.35 -4.90 17.57
C ASN A 180 0.55 -3.69 17.26
N PRO A 181 1.45 -3.27 18.16
CA PRO A 181 2.30 -2.09 17.96
C PRO A 181 3.44 -2.32 16.96
N VAL A 182 3.70 -3.57 16.58
CA VAL A 182 4.71 -3.94 15.58
C VAL A 182 3.99 -4.55 14.40
N THR A 183 4.30 -4.07 13.22
CA THR A 183 3.69 -4.58 11.99
C THR A 183 4.75 -4.87 10.93
N THR A 184 4.47 -5.84 10.10
CA THR A 184 5.20 -6.14 8.88
C THR A 184 4.38 -5.89 7.62
N THR A 185 3.14 -5.43 7.76
CA THR A 185 2.24 -5.16 6.64
C THR A 185 2.24 -3.68 6.27
N VAL A 186 2.38 -3.40 4.99
CA VAL A 186 2.20 -2.06 4.40
C VAL A 186 1.09 -2.13 3.36
N GLN A 187 0.33 -1.05 3.24
CA GLN A 187 -0.77 -0.94 2.29
C GLN A 187 -0.59 0.29 1.41
N PHE A 188 -0.93 0.15 0.13
CA PHE A 188 -1.01 1.25 -0.82
C PHE A 188 -2.18 1.05 -1.79
N THR A 189 -2.46 2.06 -2.59
CA THR A 189 -3.52 2.00 -3.60
C THR A 189 -2.89 2.00 -4.99
N LEU A 190 -3.29 1.02 -5.79
CA LEU A 190 -2.80 0.81 -7.15
C LEU A 190 -3.87 1.25 -8.15
N PRO A 191 -3.55 2.09 -9.16
CA PRO A 191 -4.44 2.38 -10.27
C PRO A 191 -4.77 1.11 -11.09
N GLU A 192 -5.90 1.11 -11.80
CA GLU A 192 -6.33 -0.01 -12.65
C GLU A 192 -5.26 -0.44 -13.65
N THR A 193 -4.55 0.52 -14.24
CA THR A 193 -3.46 0.27 -15.19
C THR A 193 -2.30 -0.55 -14.63
N GLY A 194 -2.17 -0.61 -13.30
CA GLY A 194 -1.12 -1.38 -12.62
C GLY A 194 -1.51 -2.81 -12.25
N LEU A 195 -2.80 -3.19 -12.33
CA LEU A 195 -3.26 -4.51 -11.89
C LEU A 195 -2.63 -5.67 -12.66
N SER A 196 -2.38 -5.49 -13.96
CA SER A 196 -1.73 -6.50 -14.80
C SER A 196 -0.33 -6.85 -14.29
N LEU A 197 0.37 -5.88 -13.70
CA LEU A 197 1.73 -6.04 -13.19
C LEU A 197 1.78 -6.85 -11.88
N LEU A 198 0.69 -6.87 -11.10
CA LEU A 198 0.61 -7.71 -9.89
C LEU A 198 0.55 -9.21 -10.21
N ARG A 199 0.09 -9.57 -11.40
CA ARG A 199 -0.01 -10.96 -11.86
C ARG A 199 1.30 -11.49 -12.42
N ASP A 200 2.25 -10.60 -12.70
CA ASP A 200 3.57 -10.99 -13.20
C ASP A 200 4.46 -11.43 -12.02
N SER A 201 4.92 -12.67 -12.07
CA SER A 201 5.82 -13.26 -11.05
C SER A 201 7.21 -12.59 -11.00
N SER A 202 7.56 -11.80 -12.01
CA SER A 202 8.81 -11.03 -12.05
C SER A 202 8.71 -9.73 -11.24
N THR A 203 7.50 -9.27 -10.89
CA THR A 203 7.28 -8.05 -10.12
C THR A 203 7.88 -8.16 -8.72
N ARG A 204 8.69 -7.18 -8.35
CA ARG A 204 9.32 -7.07 -7.04
C ARG A 204 8.90 -5.78 -6.37
N PHE A 205 8.85 -5.82 -5.05
CA PHE A 205 8.50 -4.67 -4.24
C PHE A 205 9.61 -4.35 -3.26
N THR A 206 9.89 -3.06 -3.12
CA THR A 206 10.74 -2.52 -2.06
C THR A 206 9.99 -1.40 -1.35
N VAL A 207 10.19 -1.31 -0.05
CA VAL A 207 9.52 -0.32 0.81
C VAL A 207 10.56 0.52 1.52
N GLU A 208 10.47 1.83 1.39
CA GLU A 208 11.30 2.79 2.10
C GLU A 208 10.40 3.66 3.01
N PHE A 209 10.66 3.63 4.31
CA PHE A 209 9.93 4.45 5.27
C PHE A 209 10.55 5.84 5.38
N ASP A 210 9.71 6.87 5.52
CA ASP A 210 10.17 8.26 5.65
C ASP A 210 11.13 8.47 6.83
N ASN A 211 10.97 7.69 7.90
CA ASN A 211 11.82 7.72 9.09
C ASN A 211 13.14 6.94 8.92
N TYR A 212 13.26 6.11 7.88
CA TYR A 212 14.42 5.24 7.63
C TYR A 212 14.93 5.42 6.20
N ARG A 213 15.20 6.68 5.81
CA ARG A 213 15.63 7.04 4.46
C ARG A 213 16.90 6.30 4.04
N GLY A 214 16.87 5.79 2.79
CA GLY A 214 17.96 5.01 2.22
C GLY A 214 17.96 3.53 2.63
N ALA A 215 16.95 3.09 3.40
CA ALA A 215 16.76 1.69 3.75
C ALA A 215 15.60 1.10 2.92
N ALA A 216 15.93 0.53 1.77
CA ALA A 216 14.98 -0.22 0.96
C ALA A 216 14.79 -1.62 1.55
N ILE A 217 13.62 -1.89 2.11
CA ILE A 217 13.24 -3.19 2.70
C ILE A 217 12.49 -3.99 1.63
N PRO A 218 12.94 -5.19 1.26
CA PRO A 218 12.21 -6.05 0.34
C PRO A 218 10.82 -6.40 0.89
N ALA A 219 9.85 -6.49 0.00
CA ALA A 219 8.50 -6.87 0.36
C ALA A 219 7.90 -7.82 -0.69
N ARG A 220 6.91 -8.60 -0.28
CA ARG A 220 6.17 -9.49 -1.16
C ARG A 220 4.68 -9.18 -1.11
N LEU A 221 3.99 -9.45 -2.19
CA LEU A 221 2.54 -9.34 -2.26
C LEU A 221 1.90 -10.25 -1.20
N LYS A 222 1.07 -9.67 -0.34
CA LYS A 222 0.26 -10.39 0.66
C LYS A 222 -1.12 -10.67 0.10
N GLU A 223 -1.80 -9.63 -0.29
CA GLU A 223 -3.15 -9.69 -0.85
C GLU A 223 -3.46 -8.41 -1.64
N TYR A 224 -4.39 -8.50 -2.57
CA TYR A 224 -4.99 -7.37 -3.23
C TYR A 224 -6.47 -7.66 -3.51
N VAL A 225 -7.27 -6.61 -3.62
CA VAL A 225 -8.70 -6.71 -3.86
C VAL A 225 -8.97 -6.26 -5.28
N GLU A 226 -9.61 -7.10 -6.09
CA GLU A 226 -9.95 -6.79 -7.50
C GLU A 226 -11.22 -5.92 -7.62
N THR A 227 -11.84 -5.57 -6.50
CA THR A 227 -13.00 -4.67 -6.47
C THR A 227 -12.60 -3.36 -5.80
N SER A 228 -12.79 -2.24 -6.51
CA SER A 228 -12.64 -0.91 -5.92
C SER A 228 -13.99 -0.42 -5.44
N SER A 229 -14.06 0.02 -4.20
CA SER A 229 -15.27 0.64 -3.63
C SER A 229 -15.33 2.15 -3.86
N ASP A 230 -14.22 2.74 -4.29
CA ASP A 230 -14.09 4.16 -4.58
C ASP A 230 -13.19 4.41 -5.82
N ALA A 231 -13.17 5.65 -6.29
CA ALA A 231 -12.36 6.05 -7.45
C ALA A 231 -10.84 6.11 -7.16
N SER A 232 -10.41 5.79 -5.95
CA SER A 232 -9.00 5.92 -5.54
C SER A 232 -8.11 4.81 -6.11
N GLY A 233 -8.69 3.68 -6.56
CA GLY A 233 -7.99 2.52 -7.09
C GLY A 233 -8.14 1.27 -6.21
N PHE A 234 -7.25 0.32 -6.39
CA PHE A 234 -7.31 -1.01 -5.79
C PHE A 234 -6.35 -1.10 -4.59
N PRO A 235 -6.85 -1.45 -3.40
CA PRO A 235 -5.99 -1.62 -2.23
C PRO A 235 -5.11 -2.86 -2.38
N VAL A 236 -3.81 -2.68 -2.17
CA VAL A 236 -2.78 -3.73 -2.21
C VAL A 236 -2.05 -3.75 -0.89
N SER A 237 -1.93 -4.93 -0.30
CA SER A 237 -1.19 -5.18 0.93
C SER A 237 0.08 -5.97 0.62
N LEU A 238 1.20 -5.51 1.17
CA LEU A 238 2.49 -6.19 1.08
C LEU A 238 2.94 -6.62 2.48
N THR A 239 3.68 -7.72 2.55
CA THR A 239 4.41 -8.13 3.75
C THR A 239 5.90 -7.84 3.57
N LEU A 240 6.49 -7.11 4.51
CA LEU A 240 7.93 -6.85 4.55
C LEU A 240 8.70 -8.16 4.80
N GLU A 241 9.77 -8.37 4.06
CA GLU A 241 10.61 -9.55 4.22
C GLU A 241 11.72 -9.28 5.23
N ASN A 242 11.67 -10.01 6.35
CA ASN A 242 12.70 -10.00 7.40
C ASN A 242 13.19 -8.59 7.82
N PRO A 243 12.29 -7.64 8.14
CA PRO A 243 12.73 -6.38 8.67
C PRO A 243 13.42 -6.65 10.01
N ASP A 244 14.69 -6.23 10.15
CA ASP A 244 15.42 -6.38 11.41
C ASP A 244 14.72 -5.55 12.51
N PRO A 245 14.07 -6.17 13.50
CA PRO A 245 13.28 -5.44 14.51
C PRO A 245 14.17 -4.63 15.48
N ALA A 246 15.45 -4.93 15.55
CA ALA A 246 16.41 -4.16 16.34
C ALA A 246 16.78 -2.85 15.64
N ARG A 247 16.77 -2.84 14.31
CA ARG A 247 17.12 -1.69 13.48
C ARG A 247 15.91 -0.88 13.04
N TYR A 248 14.79 -1.56 12.72
CA TYR A 248 13.59 -0.94 12.17
C TYR A 248 12.38 -1.24 13.06
N ARG A 249 11.98 -0.27 13.87
CA ARG A 249 10.76 -0.35 14.65
C ARG A 249 9.61 0.24 13.84
N ILE A 250 8.95 -0.59 13.06
CA ILE A 250 7.85 -0.17 12.19
C ILE A 250 6.56 -0.24 13.00
N SER A 251 5.90 0.92 13.11
CA SER A 251 4.62 1.04 13.81
C SER A 251 3.50 1.34 12.81
N PRO A 252 2.28 0.84 13.05
CA PRO A 252 1.12 1.22 12.26
C PRO A 252 0.97 2.74 12.15
N GLY A 253 0.59 3.22 10.96
CA GLY A 253 0.48 4.65 10.66
C GLY A 253 1.75 5.31 10.13
N MET A 254 2.89 4.61 10.07
CA MET A 254 4.09 5.15 9.44
C MET A 254 3.93 5.23 7.93
N SER A 255 4.26 6.38 7.34
CA SER A 255 4.28 6.60 5.90
C SER A 255 5.51 5.97 5.26
N CYS A 256 5.33 5.46 4.06
CA CYS A 256 6.40 4.85 3.27
C CYS A 256 6.19 5.10 1.78
N THR A 257 7.27 4.99 1.03
CA THR A 257 7.25 4.88 -0.44
C THR A 257 7.45 3.43 -0.81
N ILE A 258 6.58 2.92 -1.67
CA ILE A 258 6.63 1.56 -2.20
C ILE A 258 7.06 1.66 -3.65
N THR A 259 8.21 1.10 -3.97
CA THR A 259 8.72 0.99 -5.34
C THR A 259 8.36 -0.39 -5.88
N MET A 260 7.53 -0.40 -6.91
CA MET A 260 7.17 -1.61 -7.66
C MET A 260 8.04 -1.69 -8.90
N GLN A 261 8.84 -2.73 -9.01
CA GLN A 261 9.71 -3.03 -10.14
C GLN A 261 9.09 -4.14 -10.97
N SER A 262 8.84 -3.89 -12.23
CA SER A 262 8.31 -4.90 -13.16
C SER A 262 9.04 -4.85 -14.49
N ALA A 263 9.07 -5.99 -15.21
CA ALA A 263 9.52 -5.99 -16.59
C ALA A 263 8.60 -5.12 -17.44
N ASP A 264 9.18 -4.41 -18.41
CA ASP A 264 8.41 -3.62 -19.35
C ASP A 264 7.52 -4.54 -20.20
N PRO A 265 6.19 -4.32 -20.23
CA PRO A 265 5.30 -5.11 -21.07
C PRO A 265 5.46 -4.82 -22.57
N VAL A 266 6.17 -3.75 -22.95
CA VAL A 266 6.40 -3.39 -24.35
C VAL A 266 7.77 -3.90 -24.79
N PRO A 267 7.85 -5.01 -25.54
CA PRO A 267 9.10 -5.47 -26.13
C PRO A 267 9.73 -4.33 -26.95
N ASP A 268 11.03 -4.14 -26.81
CA ASP A 268 11.80 -3.09 -27.52
C ASP A 268 11.54 -1.63 -27.08
N ALA A 269 10.72 -1.39 -26.04
CA ALA A 269 10.59 -0.05 -25.48
C ALA A 269 11.94 0.44 -24.91
N VAL A 270 12.19 1.72 -25.10
CA VAL A 270 13.43 2.38 -24.71
C VAL A 270 13.13 3.45 -23.67
N SER A 271 13.92 3.54 -22.62
CA SER A 271 13.79 4.63 -21.67
C SER A 271 14.79 5.75 -21.96
N LEU A 272 14.28 6.99 -22.03
CA LEU A 272 15.08 8.19 -22.24
C LEU A 272 14.84 9.21 -21.14
N PRO A 273 15.83 10.07 -20.81
CA PRO A 273 15.56 11.24 -19.97
C PRO A 273 14.51 12.14 -20.64
N VAL A 274 13.58 12.70 -19.87
CA VAL A 274 12.56 13.64 -20.37
C VAL A 274 13.19 14.80 -21.13
N SER A 275 14.40 15.22 -20.74
CA SER A 275 15.17 16.28 -21.42
C SER A 275 15.60 15.94 -22.84
N ALA A 276 15.55 14.67 -23.25
CA ALA A 276 15.83 14.24 -24.63
C ALA A 276 14.63 14.43 -25.56
N VAL A 277 13.44 14.53 -24.99
CA VAL A 277 12.19 14.65 -25.74
C VAL A 277 11.95 16.11 -26.10
N TYR A 278 11.67 16.34 -27.38
CA TYR A 278 11.47 17.65 -27.96
C TYR A 278 10.08 17.74 -28.58
N ALA A 279 9.30 18.69 -28.12
CA ALA A 279 7.96 18.97 -28.67
C ALA A 279 7.92 20.41 -29.22
N PRO A 280 7.99 20.61 -30.56
CA PRO A 280 7.92 21.91 -31.16
C PRO A 280 6.49 22.46 -31.15
N ALA A 281 6.36 23.78 -31.30
CA ALA A 281 5.05 24.47 -31.37
C ALA A 281 4.15 24.01 -32.52
N GLU A 282 4.72 23.44 -33.54
CA GLU A 282 4.04 22.91 -34.75
C GLU A 282 3.35 21.56 -34.50
N GLY A 283 3.56 20.97 -33.32
CA GLY A 283 3.02 19.67 -32.91
C GLY A 283 3.99 18.51 -33.19
N GLY A 284 3.64 17.32 -32.64
CA GLY A 284 4.46 16.10 -32.67
C GLY A 284 5.50 16.05 -31.56
N THR A 285 6.01 14.87 -31.34
CA THR A 285 7.06 14.59 -30.31
C THR A 285 8.26 13.94 -31.00
N TYR A 286 9.43 14.47 -30.77
CA TYR A 286 10.64 14.09 -31.49
C TYR A 286 11.82 13.91 -30.55
N VAL A 287 12.82 13.16 -31.04
CA VAL A 287 14.15 13.07 -30.44
C VAL A 287 15.20 13.35 -31.54
N TRP A 288 16.39 13.74 -31.10
CA TRP A 288 17.55 13.89 -31.98
C TRP A 288 18.48 12.70 -31.83
N ILE A 289 18.67 11.94 -32.89
CA ILE A 289 19.61 10.81 -32.93
C ILE A 289 20.89 11.26 -33.60
N VAL A 290 22.01 10.93 -32.96
CA VAL A 290 23.36 11.21 -33.45
C VAL A 290 23.87 10.03 -34.27
N GLY A 291 24.06 10.24 -35.58
CA GLY A 291 24.63 9.25 -36.49
C GLY A 291 26.12 8.97 -36.23
N ALA A 292 26.67 8.02 -36.97
CA ALA A 292 28.10 7.66 -36.90
C ALA A 292 29.02 8.80 -37.40
N ASP A 293 28.49 9.72 -38.23
CA ASP A 293 29.17 10.89 -38.78
C ASP A 293 29.03 12.16 -37.93
N ASP A 294 28.56 12.01 -36.67
CA ASP A 294 28.26 13.08 -35.73
C ASP A 294 27.25 14.12 -36.24
N ARG A 295 26.35 13.70 -37.16
CA ARG A 295 25.22 14.48 -37.59
C ARG A 295 23.95 14.06 -36.88
N VAL A 296 23.08 15.03 -36.57
CA VAL A 296 21.80 14.77 -35.90
C VAL A 296 20.67 14.63 -36.93
N THR A 297 19.84 13.63 -36.66
CA THR A 297 18.60 13.38 -37.43
C THR A 297 17.42 13.44 -36.47
N ARG A 298 16.39 14.22 -36.84
CA ARG A 298 15.14 14.33 -36.13
C ARG A 298 14.30 13.08 -36.37
N ARG A 299 13.88 12.41 -35.32
CA ARG A 299 13.01 11.23 -35.43
C ARG A 299 11.75 11.44 -34.62
N GLU A 300 10.60 11.21 -35.20
CA GLU A 300 9.32 11.20 -34.50
C GLU A 300 9.24 10.00 -33.59
N VAL A 301 8.72 10.23 -32.36
CA VAL A 301 8.60 9.21 -31.34
C VAL A 301 7.22 9.25 -30.72
N LYS A 302 6.77 8.09 -30.24
CA LYS A 302 5.57 7.97 -29.44
C LYS A 302 5.99 7.82 -27.99
N PRO A 303 5.85 8.89 -27.16
CA PRO A 303 6.12 8.78 -25.72
C PRO A 303 5.02 7.96 -25.05
N GLY A 304 5.42 7.05 -24.18
CA GLY A 304 4.57 6.29 -23.28
C GLY A 304 4.52 6.93 -21.88
N GLU A 305 4.54 6.11 -20.84
CA GLU A 305 4.45 6.56 -19.46
C GLU A 305 5.75 7.19 -18.95
N LEU A 306 5.60 8.16 -18.04
CA LEU A 306 6.73 8.68 -17.27
C LEU A 306 7.18 7.60 -16.26
N PHE A 307 8.50 7.49 -16.10
CA PHE A 307 9.12 6.43 -15.36
C PHE A 307 10.24 6.99 -14.47
N GLY A 308 10.19 6.63 -13.19
CA GLY A 308 11.09 7.21 -12.21
C GLY A 308 10.88 8.72 -12.04
N ARG A 309 11.98 9.45 -11.79
CA ARG A 309 11.93 10.90 -11.52
C ARG A 309 12.08 11.78 -12.75
N ASP A 310 12.77 11.28 -13.78
CA ASP A 310 13.23 12.11 -14.90
C ASP A 310 13.25 11.38 -16.25
N ARG A 311 12.64 10.20 -16.36
CA ARG A 311 12.65 9.38 -17.56
C ARG A 311 11.25 9.20 -18.16
N VAL A 312 11.22 8.92 -19.45
CA VAL A 312 10.01 8.56 -20.20
C VAL A 312 10.28 7.30 -21.02
N VAL A 313 9.33 6.40 -21.02
CA VAL A 313 9.34 5.25 -21.94
C VAL A 313 8.99 5.73 -23.32
N ILE A 314 9.71 5.28 -24.34
CA ILE A 314 9.43 5.53 -25.75
C ILE A 314 8.94 4.22 -26.34
N ASP A 315 7.64 4.18 -26.66
CA ASP A 315 6.97 2.99 -27.22
C ASP A 315 7.43 2.67 -28.63
N SER A 316 7.83 3.69 -29.41
CA SER A 316 8.28 3.51 -30.78
C SER A 316 9.10 4.71 -31.28
N GLY A 317 9.97 4.47 -32.26
CA GLY A 317 10.77 5.50 -32.94
C GLY A 317 12.25 5.53 -32.53
N VAL A 318 12.67 4.84 -31.47
CA VAL A 318 14.08 4.73 -31.03
C VAL A 318 14.41 3.27 -30.80
N ALA A 319 15.59 2.85 -31.26
CA ALA A 319 16.09 1.50 -31.02
C ALA A 319 17.08 1.48 -29.85
N PRO A 320 17.16 0.36 -29.09
CA PRO A 320 18.22 0.17 -28.10
C PRO A 320 19.60 0.35 -28.74
N GLY A 321 20.45 1.17 -28.11
CA GLY A 321 21.77 1.50 -28.64
C GLY A 321 21.84 2.81 -29.42
N ASP A 322 20.71 3.41 -29.81
CA ASP A 322 20.70 4.74 -30.46
C ASP A 322 21.32 5.80 -29.54
N ARG A 323 22.17 6.67 -30.10
CA ARG A 323 22.73 7.82 -29.38
C ARG A 323 21.77 8.99 -29.46
N VAL A 324 21.14 9.37 -28.36
CA VAL A 324 20.09 10.40 -28.31
C VAL A 324 20.61 11.65 -27.59
N VAL A 325 20.35 12.83 -28.15
CA VAL A 325 20.73 14.11 -27.55
C VAL A 325 19.84 14.41 -26.33
N THR A 326 20.45 14.77 -25.21
CA THR A 326 19.76 15.10 -23.96
C THR A 326 19.83 16.57 -23.56
N ALA A 327 20.71 17.35 -24.19
CA ALA A 327 20.83 18.78 -23.94
C ALA A 327 21.04 19.55 -25.23
N GLY A 328 20.34 20.69 -25.38
CA GLY A 328 20.39 21.54 -26.58
C GLY A 328 19.35 21.19 -27.65
N VAL A 329 18.40 20.32 -27.36
CA VAL A 329 17.42 19.76 -28.32
C VAL A 329 16.62 20.80 -29.09
N TYR A 330 16.30 21.96 -28.51
CA TYR A 330 15.53 23.04 -29.17
C TYR A 330 16.33 23.90 -30.11
N GLN A 331 17.67 23.76 -30.17
CA GLN A 331 18.55 24.62 -30.98
C GLN A 331 19.14 23.89 -32.19
N LEU A 332 18.88 22.58 -32.33
CA LEU A 332 19.41 21.74 -33.39
C LEU A 332 18.56 21.84 -34.66
N ARG A 333 19.23 21.61 -35.82
CA ARG A 333 18.60 21.51 -37.13
C ARG A 333 18.91 20.16 -37.75
N GLU A 334 18.01 19.72 -38.65
CA GLU A 334 18.20 18.48 -39.39
C GLU A 334 19.53 18.45 -40.14
N GLY A 335 20.30 17.36 -39.96
CA GLY A 335 21.63 17.17 -40.60
C GLY A 335 22.76 18.00 -40.02
N GLU A 336 22.54 18.79 -38.94
CA GLU A 336 23.57 19.63 -38.33
C GLU A 336 24.65 18.73 -37.68
N ARG A 337 25.93 19.13 -37.82
CA ARG A 337 27.05 18.43 -37.19
C ARG A 337 27.20 18.88 -35.74
N VAL A 338 27.35 17.95 -34.83
CA VAL A 338 27.45 18.22 -33.39
C VAL A 338 28.76 17.72 -32.78
N ARG A 339 29.15 18.30 -31.65
CA ARG A 339 30.28 17.85 -30.86
C ARG A 339 29.73 17.26 -29.54
N ILE A 340 29.96 15.98 -29.33
CA ILE A 340 29.51 15.29 -28.14
C ILE A 340 30.37 15.75 -26.94
N LEU A 341 29.71 16.28 -25.93
CA LEU A 341 30.33 16.55 -24.61
C LEU A 341 30.35 15.24 -23.81
N ARG A 342 31.52 14.90 -23.31
CA ARG A 342 31.69 13.75 -22.39
C ARG A 342 31.26 14.10 -20.98
#